data_1442d90a271216195d7641f6f931d4e7
#
_entry.id   1442d90a271216195d7641f6f931d4e7
#
_cell.length_a   1.000
_cell.length_b   1.000
_cell.length_c   1.000
_cell.angle_alpha   90.00
_cell.angle_beta   90.00
_cell.angle_gamma   90.00
#
_symmetry.space_group_name_H-M   'P 1'
#
loop_
_entity.id
_entity.type
_entity.pdbx_description
1 polymer ?
#
loop_
_entity_poly.entity_id
_entity_poly.type
_entity_poly.pdbx_seq_one_letter_code
_entity_poly.pdbx_strand_id
1 'polypeptide(L)'
;MFKGKEGLHYLSLFIIVCITMNIIMMCLFIKQGSSQVINKYKKQLKYEVTLSSDNGISIRDAKQLTTIKDVKTYNYEQLVNASSHTLKSVNTRLSFPRIRLTELQEDTFLLAGYSSMTLIQDFNSKEYKLKEGRLLNKNDENTSNAVISYALAKNNNLSLGDDIQLNTEKGDVSLSIVGIYKNKVGLLSHLKPYNTIFIALSKAQSLSHTEQTVSSVTYYLNKKSNTEGFIKKAQRKPLDWNHLQLTSNDAQYNACVSIFENICDKLKMIPLIILIISSLFLILICHKLFKTHNLSKILIIFMISFTISCFTSPSLSKYTINTYLSQHDVNMSQKETRKIKTTYTPRILIESIGITSIMYLETVIIAYKKKISA
;
A
#
# COMPACT_ATOMS: atom_id res chain seq x y z
N MET A 1 -32.86 -34.68 12.44
CA MET A 1 -33.32 -33.66 11.54
C MET A 1 -33.27 -34.10 10.06
N PHE A 2 -32.34 -34.92 9.65
CA PHE A 2 -32.02 -35.26 8.25
C PHE A 2 -32.35 -36.73 7.88
N LYS A 3 -33.35 -37.39 8.52
CA LYS A 3 -33.77 -38.76 8.17
C LYS A 3 -34.92 -38.73 7.17
N GLY A 4 -34.87 -39.58 6.10
CA GLY A 4 -35.88 -39.67 5.06
C GLY A 4 -35.71 -38.66 3.90
N LYS A 5 -36.62 -38.74 2.91
CA LYS A 5 -36.61 -37.85 1.71
C LYS A 5 -36.71 -36.36 2.06
N GLU A 6 -37.46 -36.01 3.10
CA GLU A 6 -37.57 -34.62 3.59
C GLU A 6 -36.25 -34.14 4.21
N GLY A 7 -35.55 -35.00 4.94
CA GLY A 7 -34.24 -34.70 5.51
C GLY A 7 -33.19 -34.31 4.46
N LEU A 8 -33.24 -34.97 3.29
CA LEU A 8 -32.34 -34.65 2.17
C LEU A 8 -32.55 -33.23 1.63
N HIS A 9 -33.82 -32.77 1.55
CA HIS A 9 -34.14 -31.41 1.09
C HIS A 9 -33.70 -30.34 2.14
N TYR A 10 -33.87 -30.60 3.42
CA TYR A 10 -33.33 -29.71 4.47
C TYR A 10 -31.79 -29.66 4.45
N LEU A 11 -31.12 -30.77 4.18
CA LEU A 11 -29.69 -30.84 4.02
C LEU A 11 -29.23 -30.02 2.79
N SER A 12 -29.89 -30.14 1.65
CA SER A 12 -29.60 -29.35 0.45
C SER A 12 -29.81 -27.85 0.71
N LEU A 13 -30.89 -27.47 1.39
CA LEU A 13 -31.12 -26.09 1.81
C LEU A 13 -29.99 -25.56 2.68
N PHE A 14 -29.59 -26.33 3.69
CA PHE A 14 -28.48 -25.96 4.56
C PHE A 14 -27.17 -25.74 3.80
N ILE A 15 -26.83 -26.68 2.91
CA ILE A 15 -25.58 -26.58 2.12
C ILE A 15 -25.60 -25.33 1.24
N ILE A 16 -26.70 -25.06 0.52
CA ILE A 16 -26.81 -23.91 -0.38
C ILE A 16 -26.73 -22.60 0.42
N VAL A 17 -27.48 -22.47 1.49
CA VAL A 17 -27.46 -21.27 2.33
C VAL A 17 -26.06 -21.06 2.92
N CYS A 18 -25.43 -22.13 3.42
CA CYS A 18 -24.10 -22.06 4.00
C CYS A 18 -23.03 -21.61 2.99
N ILE A 19 -23.04 -22.19 1.78
CA ILE A 19 -22.10 -21.82 0.70
C ILE A 19 -22.35 -20.37 0.27
N THR A 20 -23.59 -19.98 0.02
CA THR A 20 -23.96 -18.62 -0.40
C THR A 20 -23.48 -17.59 0.63
N MET A 21 -23.77 -17.81 1.91
CA MET A 21 -23.39 -16.93 2.99
C MET A 21 -21.86 -16.82 3.11
N ASN A 22 -21.14 -17.95 3.02
CA ASN A 22 -19.68 -17.92 3.07
C ASN A 22 -19.09 -17.09 1.94
N ILE A 23 -19.58 -17.24 0.69
CA ILE A 23 -19.03 -16.51 -0.45
C ILE A 23 -19.34 -15.01 -0.31
N ILE A 24 -20.57 -14.65 0.07
CA ILE A 24 -20.95 -13.23 0.25
C ILE A 24 -20.11 -12.58 1.35
N MET A 25 -20.03 -13.22 2.52
CA MET A 25 -19.20 -12.69 3.62
C MET A 25 -17.73 -12.61 3.26
N MET A 26 -17.20 -13.60 2.54
CA MET A 26 -15.84 -13.57 2.01
C MET A 26 -15.63 -12.35 1.11
N CYS A 27 -16.55 -12.05 0.20
CA CYS A 27 -16.47 -10.86 -0.66
C CYS A 27 -16.48 -9.56 0.15
N LEU A 28 -17.32 -9.46 1.19
CA LEU A 28 -17.36 -8.30 2.08
C LEU A 28 -16.05 -8.09 2.83
N PHE A 29 -15.46 -9.16 3.37
CA PHE A 29 -14.16 -9.10 4.05
C PHE A 29 -13.02 -8.71 3.10
N ILE A 30 -12.97 -9.29 1.89
CA ILE A 30 -11.96 -8.96 0.89
C ILE A 30 -12.08 -7.49 0.48
N LYS A 31 -13.29 -7.01 0.20
CA LYS A 31 -13.55 -5.60 -0.15
C LYS A 31 -13.13 -4.66 0.98
N GLN A 32 -13.47 -5.00 2.22
CA GLN A 32 -13.06 -4.18 3.37
C GLN A 32 -11.54 -4.17 3.56
N GLY A 33 -10.89 -5.33 3.50
CA GLY A 33 -9.44 -5.45 3.62
C GLY A 33 -8.72 -4.65 2.54
N SER A 34 -9.15 -4.77 1.28
CA SER A 34 -8.63 -4.00 0.15
C SER A 34 -8.84 -2.50 0.34
N SER A 35 -10.03 -2.06 0.75
CA SER A 35 -10.32 -0.65 1.03
C SER A 35 -9.46 -0.08 2.16
N GLN A 36 -9.14 -0.87 3.19
CA GLN A 36 -8.23 -0.46 4.27
C GLN A 36 -6.81 -0.24 3.75
N VAL A 37 -6.32 -1.13 2.86
CA VAL A 37 -5.01 -0.98 2.21
C VAL A 37 -4.99 0.28 1.34
N ILE A 38 -5.99 0.46 0.47
CA ILE A 38 -6.13 1.65 -0.37
C ILE A 38 -6.12 2.93 0.49
N ASN A 39 -6.94 2.99 1.54
CA ASN A 39 -7.02 4.15 2.42
C ASN A 39 -5.72 4.39 3.19
N LYS A 40 -5.00 3.33 3.55
CA LYS A 40 -3.67 3.43 4.17
C LYS A 40 -2.70 4.11 3.21
N TYR A 41 -2.61 3.64 1.97
CA TYR A 41 -1.73 4.23 0.96
C TYR A 41 -2.15 5.64 0.57
N LYS A 42 -3.45 5.93 0.43
CA LYS A 42 -3.97 7.31 0.23
C LYS A 42 -3.55 8.28 1.35
N LYS A 43 -3.44 7.79 2.58
CA LYS A 43 -2.98 8.62 3.71
C LYS A 43 -1.46 8.74 3.78
N GLN A 44 -0.73 7.74 3.31
CA GLN A 44 0.73 7.67 3.38
C GLN A 44 1.38 8.37 2.19
N LEU A 45 0.83 8.18 0.99
CA LEU A 45 1.25 8.85 -0.21
C LEU A 45 0.65 10.24 -0.22
N LYS A 46 1.48 11.25 0.04
CA LYS A 46 1.08 12.65 -0.11
C LYS A 46 0.94 12.95 -1.60
N TYR A 47 0.14 13.94 -1.92
CA TYR A 47 0.11 14.52 -3.26
C TYR A 47 1.46 15.20 -3.51
N GLU A 48 2.33 14.52 -4.23
CA GLU A 48 3.71 14.92 -4.47
C GLU A 48 3.93 14.99 -5.97
N VAL A 49 4.60 16.05 -6.40
CA VAL A 49 5.07 16.18 -7.77
C VAL A 49 6.56 16.51 -7.69
N THR A 50 7.37 15.69 -8.35
CA THR A 50 8.82 15.87 -8.40
C THR A 50 9.22 16.50 -9.72
N LEU A 51 9.95 17.59 -9.64
CA LEU A 51 10.68 18.19 -10.75
C LEU A 51 12.07 17.54 -10.79
N SER A 52 12.45 17.00 -11.92
CA SER A 52 13.77 16.39 -12.18
C SER A 52 14.38 16.91 -13.46
N SER A 53 15.70 16.81 -13.58
CA SER A 53 16.46 17.14 -14.76
C SER A 53 17.76 16.34 -14.78
N ASP A 54 18.21 15.96 -15.96
CA ASP A 54 19.49 15.28 -16.13
C ASP A 54 20.68 16.26 -15.94
N ASN A 55 20.46 17.56 -16.15
CA ASN A 55 21.48 18.61 -16.06
C ASN A 55 21.44 19.38 -14.73
N GLY A 56 20.65 18.91 -13.75
CA GLY A 56 20.37 19.64 -12.52
C GLY A 56 19.33 20.76 -12.70
N ILE A 57 18.77 21.22 -11.61
CA ILE A 57 17.70 22.22 -11.56
C ILE A 57 18.23 23.44 -10.81
N SER A 58 18.17 24.61 -11.44
CA SER A 58 18.45 25.86 -10.74
C SER A 58 17.49 26.05 -9.57
N ILE A 59 18.04 26.38 -8.38
CA ILE A 59 17.23 26.71 -7.21
C ILE A 59 16.28 27.89 -7.51
N ARG A 60 16.71 28.85 -8.36
CA ARG A 60 15.89 29.97 -8.80
C ARG A 60 14.65 29.50 -9.57
N ASP A 61 14.83 28.54 -10.48
CA ASP A 61 13.74 28.00 -11.30
C ASP A 61 12.79 27.15 -10.46
N ALA A 62 13.34 26.31 -9.60
CA ALA A 62 12.57 25.55 -8.65
C ALA A 62 11.69 26.43 -7.74
N LYS A 63 12.22 27.57 -7.26
CA LYS A 63 11.47 28.55 -6.46
C LYS A 63 10.28 29.17 -7.21
N GLN A 64 10.32 29.30 -8.53
CA GLN A 64 9.19 29.82 -9.28
C GLN A 64 7.94 28.93 -9.15
N LEU A 65 8.11 27.62 -9.04
CA LEU A 65 7.00 26.70 -8.86
C LEU A 65 6.42 26.72 -7.43
N THR A 66 7.20 27.15 -6.44
CA THR A 66 6.70 27.28 -5.06
C THR A 66 5.67 28.40 -4.91
N THR A 67 5.61 29.35 -5.86
CA THR A 67 4.62 30.43 -5.87
C THR A 67 3.22 29.96 -6.28
N ILE A 68 3.09 28.73 -6.80
CA ILE A 68 1.79 28.16 -7.18
C ILE A 68 1.02 27.84 -5.88
N LYS A 69 -0.18 28.39 -5.76
CA LYS A 69 -1.03 28.28 -4.55
C LYS A 69 -1.30 26.84 -4.08
N ASP A 70 -1.17 25.86 -4.97
CA ASP A 70 -1.38 24.45 -4.68
C ASP A 70 -0.23 23.86 -3.84
N VAL A 71 0.95 24.48 -3.82
CA VAL A 71 2.13 24.02 -3.09
C VAL A 71 1.99 24.37 -1.61
N LYS A 72 2.07 23.35 -0.76
CA LYS A 72 2.08 23.49 0.69
C LYS A 72 3.51 23.66 1.23
N THR A 73 4.42 22.86 0.74
CA THR A 73 5.85 22.86 1.10
C THR A 73 6.62 22.13 0.00
N TYR A 74 7.93 22.20 0.06
CA TYR A 74 8.82 21.54 -0.92
C TYR A 74 10.07 21.02 -0.23
N ASN A 75 10.79 20.12 -0.90
CA ASN A 75 12.04 19.53 -0.43
C ASN A 75 13.02 19.45 -1.59
N TYR A 76 14.20 19.99 -1.41
CA TYR A 76 15.30 19.86 -2.36
C TYR A 76 16.05 18.55 -2.09
N GLU A 77 16.50 17.92 -3.17
CA GLU A 77 17.33 16.73 -3.14
C GLU A 77 18.56 16.92 -4.01
N GLN A 78 19.74 16.63 -3.47
CA GLN A 78 21.00 16.55 -4.21
C GLN A 78 21.57 15.15 -4.03
N LEU A 79 21.83 14.45 -5.13
CA LEU A 79 22.40 13.11 -5.15
C LEU A 79 23.88 13.20 -5.54
N VAL A 80 24.72 12.43 -4.83
CA VAL A 80 26.15 12.30 -5.10
C VAL A 80 26.51 10.82 -5.03
N ASN A 81 27.14 10.32 -6.08
CA ASN A 81 27.68 8.96 -6.08
C ASN A 81 28.96 8.93 -5.26
N ALA A 82 29.14 7.87 -4.49
CA ALA A 82 30.31 7.65 -3.68
C ALA A 82 30.71 6.17 -3.71
N SER A 83 31.99 5.89 -3.45
CA SER A 83 32.51 4.56 -3.23
C SER A 83 33.26 4.50 -1.90
N SER A 84 33.64 3.33 -1.43
CA SER A 84 34.47 3.18 -0.26
C SER A 84 35.37 1.95 -0.36
N HIS A 85 36.60 2.06 0.16
CA HIS A 85 37.51 0.94 0.31
C HIS A 85 37.33 0.20 1.64
N THR A 86 36.69 0.85 2.61
CA THR A 86 36.56 0.31 3.99
C THR A 86 35.11 -0.13 4.30
N LEU A 87 34.14 0.50 3.66
CA LEU A 87 32.74 0.25 3.90
C LEU A 87 32.20 -0.80 2.90
N LYS A 88 31.60 -1.88 3.38
CA LYS A 88 30.98 -2.92 2.56
C LYS A 88 29.52 -2.58 2.28
N SER A 89 29.15 -2.58 1.01
CA SER A 89 27.76 -2.39 0.61
C SER A 89 26.87 -3.56 1.06
N VAL A 90 25.60 -3.27 1.24
CA VAL A 90 24.61 -4.30 1.55
C VAL A 90 24.12 -4.91 0.23
N ASN A 91 24.51 -6.15 -0.05
CA ASN A 91 24.03 -6.90 -1.20
C ASN A 91 22.54 -7.25 -1.03
N THR A 92 21.66 -6.53 -1.71
CA THR A 92 20.26 -6.88 -1.84
C THR A 92 20.05 -7.53 -3.20
N ARG A 93 19.95 -8.84 -3.25
CA ARG A 93 19.35 -9.53 -4.40
C ARG A 93 17.87 -9.16 -4.42
N LEU A 94 17.54 -8.09 -5.12
CA LEU A 94 16.15 -7.71 -5.40
C LEU A 94 15.65 -8.66 -6.49
N SER A 95 14.85 -9.63 -6.09
CA SER A 95 14.14 -10.53 -6.99
C SER A 95 12.94 -9.78 -7.63
N PHE A 96 13.21 -8.75 -8.44
CA PHE A 96 12.19 -8.16 -9.29
C PHE A 96 12.55 -8.38 -10.76
N PRO A 97 11.82 -9.23 -11.49
CA PRO A 97 12.17 -9.58 -12.88
C PRO A 97 11.92 -8.45 -13.90
N ARG A 98 11.45 -7.26 -13.51
CA ARG A 98 11.07 -6.19 -14.45
C ARG A 98 11.67 -4.82 -14.23
N ILE A 99 12.44 -4.59 -13.18
CA ILE A 99 13.24 -3.38 -13.04
C ILE A 99 14.69 -3.82 -13.10
N ARG A 100 15.32 -3.68 -14.27
CA ARG A 100 16.79 -3.59 -14.33
C ARG A 100 17.15 -2.30 -13.59
N LEU A 101 17.32 -2.40 -12.28
CA LEU A 101 18.24 -1.51 -11.61
C LEU A 101 19.57 -1.81 -12.27
N THR A 102 20.16 -0.84 -12.97
CA THR A 102 21.58 -0.87 -13.36
C THR A 102 22.33 -1.46 -12.19
N GLU A 103 23.07 -2.55 -12.41
CA GLU A 103 23.90 -3.19 -11.39
C GLU A 103 24.74 -2.08 -10.79
N LEU A 104 24.36 -1.63 -9.56
CA LEU A 104 25.21 -0.79 -8.78
C LEU A 104 26.45 -1.65 -8.54
N GLN A 105 27.59 -1.22 -9.07
CA GLN A 105 28.85 -1.89 -8.84
C GLN A 105 28.99 -2.19 -7.35
N GLU A 106 29.51 -3.33 -7.02
CA GLU A 106 29.85 -3.69 -5.63
C GLU A 106 30.62 -2.50 -5.02
N ASP A 107 30.23 -2.10 -3.77
CA ASP A 107 30.83 -1.01 -3.01
C ASP A 107 30.49 0.43 -3.44
N THR A 108 29.42 0.64 -4.19
CA THR A 108 28.91 1.99 -4.44
C THR A 108 27.81 2.38 -3.43
N PHE A 109 27.83 3.67 -3.07
CA PHE A 109 26.91 4.31 -2.13
C PHE A 109 26.28 5.53 -2.79
N LEU A 110 25.07 5.84 -2.38
CA LEU A 110 24.37 7.05 -2.80
C LEU A 110 24.28 8.02 -1.61
N LEU A 111 24.97 9.14 -1.69
CA LEU A 111 24.80 10.24 -0.75
C LEU A 111 23.58 11.06 -1.20
N ALA A 112 22.57 11.12 -0.34
CA ALA A 112 21.34 11.83 -0.62
C ALA A 112 21.18 13.01 0.35
N GLY A 113 21.45 14.20 -0.15
CA GLY A 113 21.28 15.45 0.58
C GLY A 113 19.88 16.00 0.44
N TYR A 114 19.22 16.28 1.57
CA TYR A 114 17.88 16.84 1.60
C TYR A 114 17.81 18.13 2.40
N SER A 115 16.98 19.08 1.96
CA SER A 115 16.70 20.28 2.75
C SER A 115 15.87 19.98 3.99
N SER A 116 15.13 18.87 4.01
CA SER A 116 14.37 18.39 5.17
C SER A 116 14.20 16.88 5.15
N MET A 117 14.82 16.16 6.06
CA MET A 117 14.65 14.71 6.21
C MET A 117 13.23 14.32 6.63
N THR A 118 12.55 15.14 7.41
CA THR A 118 11.19 14.86 7.89
C THR A 118 10.14 14.93 6.78
N LEU A 119 10.46 15.57 5.66
CA LEU A 119 9.59 15.63 4.48
C LEU A 119 9.78 14.44 3.56
N ILE A 120 10.88 13.69 3.68
CA ILE A 120 11.10 12.47 2.87
C ILE A 120 9.94 11.50 3.13
N GLN A 121 9.31 11.05 2.06
CA GLN A 121 8.11 10.22 2.09
C GLN A 121 8.27 9.00 2.98
N ASP A 122 9.41 8.32 2.92
CA ASP A 122 9.65 7.08 3.66
C ASP A 122 9.67 7.31 5.19
N PHE A 123 10.25 8.43 5.65
CA PHE A 123 10.21 8.81 7.07
C PHE A 123 8.82 9.28 7.49
N ASN A 124 8.15 10.05 6.63
CA ASN A 124 6.83 10.59 6.90
C ASN A 124 5.75 9.50 6.91
N SER A 125 5.83 8.53 6.00
CA SER A 125 4.95 7.37 5.94
C SER A 125 5.24 6.32 7.03
N LYS A 126 6.32 6.52 7.81
CA LYS A 126 6.85 5.58 8.81
C LYS A 126 7.30 4.24 8.21
N GLU A 127 7.60 4.19 6.92
CA GLU A 127 8.30 3.06 6.30
C GLU A 127 9.75 2.99 6.83
N TYR A 128 10.40 4.15 6.95
CA TYR A 128 11.64 4.28 7.69
C TYR A 128 11.34 4.75 9.12
N LYS A 129 11.94 4.08 10.09
CA LYS A 129 11.86 4.46 11.51
C LYS A 129 13.26 4.66 12.05
N LEU A 130 13.48 5.78 12.69
CA LEU A 130 14.67 5.97 13.48
C LEU A 130 14.77 4.85 14.53
N LYS A 131 15.90 4.16 14.56
CA LYS A 131 16.22 3.11 15.53
C LYS A 131 17.05 3.66 16.66
N GLU A 132 18.08 4.43 16.32
CA GLU A 132 19.05 5.01 17.25
C GLU A 132 19.43 6.42 16.80
N GLY A 133 19.80 7.30 17.73
CA GLY A 133 20.20 8.66 17.43
C GLY A 133 19.07 9.58 16.99
N ARG A 134 19.32 10.42 15.99
CA ARG A 134 18.38 11.43 15.49
C ARG A 134 18.41 11.56 13.96
N LEU A 135 17.37 12.15 13.39
CA LEU A 135 17.38 12.60 12.00
C LEU A 135 18.14 13.93 11.87
N LEU A 136 18.61 14.21 10.65
CA LEU A 136 19.20 15.50 10.34
C LEU A 136 18.13 16.60 10.43
N ASN A 137 18.57 17.75 10.89
CA ASN A 137 17.76 18.96 11.03
C ASN A 137 18.54 20.19 10.53
N LYS A 138 17.98 21.39 10.68
CA LYS A 138 18.60 22.62 10.20
C LYS A 138 19.97 22.92 10.82
N ASN A 139 20.26 22.41 12.01
CA ASN A 139 21.58 22.62 12.67
C ASN A 139 22.67 21.73 12.04
N ASP A 140 22.29 20.79 11.16
CA ASP A 140 23.24 19.95 10.44
C ASP A 140 23.69 20.57 9.11
N GLU A 141 23.20 21.76 8.76
CA GLU A 141 23.69 22.50 7.59
C GLU A 141 25.20 22.73 7.71
N ASN A 142 25.93 22.46 6.61
CA ASN A 142 27.39 22.53 6.52
C ASN A 142 28.18 21.61 7.47
N THR A 143 27.52 20.63 8.12
CA THR A 143 28.21 19.61 8.91
C THR A 143 28.45 18.35 8.07
N SER A 144 29.28 17.46 8.61
CA SER A 144 29.54 16.13 8.04
C SER A 144 28.66 15.04 8.69
N ASN A 145 27.54 15.40 9.30
CA ASN A 145 26.63 14.46 9.93
C ASN A 145 25.87 13.61 8.90
N ALA A 146 25.72 12.31 9.19
CA ALA A 146 25.08 11.35 8.33
C ALA A 146 24.06 10.48 9.08
N VAL A 147 23.03 10.03 8.34
CA VAL A 147 22.07 9.05 8.82
C VAL A 147 22.07 7.85 7.87
N ILE A 148 22.32 6.66 8.41
CA ILE A 148 22.49 5.42 7.63
C ILE A 148 21.44 4.38 7.94
N SER A 149 21.30 3.40 7.05
CA SER A 149 20.40 2.27 7.29
C SER A 149 20.96 1.32 8.35
N TYR A 150 20.09 0.70 9.14
CA TYR A 150 20.48 -0.34 10.10
C TYR A 150 21.14 -1.54 9.41
N ALA A 151 20.76 -1.85 8.18
CA ALA A 151 21.37 -2.92 7.42
C ALA A 151 22.84 -2.60 7.11
N LEU A 152 23.13 -1.36 6.69
CA LEU A 152 24.50 -0.89 6.42
C LEU A 152 25.32 -0.83 7.71
N ALA A 153 24.77 -0.29 8.79
CA ALA A 153 25.39 -0.24 10.09
C ALA A 153 25.77 -1.64 10.59
N LYS A 154 24.83 -2.59 10.53
CA LYS A 154 25.07 -3.98 10.96
C LYS A 154 26.11 -4.69 10.10
N ASN A 155 26.09 -4.47 8.77
CA ASN A 155 27.03 -5.12 7.84
C ASN A 155 28.49 -4.69 8.08
N ASN A 156 28.69 -3.50 8.65
CA ASN A 156 30.00 -2.90 8.87
C ASN A 156 30.35 -2.71 10.36
N ASN A 157 29.56 -3.24 11.28
CA ASN A 157 29.72 -3.10 12.74
C ASN A 157 29.82 -1.63 13.21
N LEU A 158 29.02 -0.74 12.57
CA LEU A 158 29.00 0.69 12.86
C LEU A 158 27.94 1.05 13.91
N SER A 159 28.26 2.03 14.73
CA SER A 159 27.45 2.60 15.80
C SER A 159 27.30 4.12 15.66
N LEU A 160 26.48 4.73 16.50
CA LEU A 160 26.37 6.19 16.57
C LEU A 160 27.74 6.79 17.00
N GLY A 161 28.12 7.87 16.33
CA GLY A 161 29.37 8.57 16.56
C GLY A 161 30.54 8.05 15.76
N ASP A 162 30.42 6.88 15.12
CA ASP A 162 31.49 6.39 14.23
C ASP A 162 31.55 7.21 12.95
N ASP A 163 32.77 7.33 12.41
CA ASP A 163 33.04 7.99 11.15
C ASP A 163 33.14 6.99 10.01
N ILE A 164 32.55 7.33 8.88
CA ILE A 164 32.65 6.57 7.63
C ILE A 164 33.45 7.35 6.59
N GLN A 165 34.36 6.65 5.91
CA GLN A 165 35.19 7.22 4.85
C GLN A 165 34.64 6.83 3.49
N LEU A 166 34.40 7.83 2.66
CA LEU A 166 33.87 7.66 1.33
C LEU A 166 34.66 8.46 0.32
N ASN A 167 34.76 7.94 -0.90
CA ASN A 167 35.39 8.59 -2.03
C ASN A 167 34.31 9.12 -2.96
N THR A 168 34.37 10.40 -3.29
CA THR A 168 33.47 11.06 -4.26
C THR A 168 34.33 11.60 -5.41
N GLU A 169 33.67 12.05 -6.48
CA GLU A 169 34.36 12.70 -7.58
C GLU A 169 35.17 13.91 -7.12
N LYS A 170 34.81 14.52 -6.00
CA LYS A 170 35.50 15.67 -5.39
C LYS A 170 36.62 15.30 -4.44
N GLY A 171 36.81 14.01 -4.19
CA GLY A 171 37.80 13.47 -3.24
C GLY A 171 37.14 12.81 -2.03
N ASP A 172 37.99 12.56 -1.06
CA ASP A 172 37.59 11.83 0.14
C ASP A 172 36.76 12.69 1.08
N VAL A 173 35.75 12.07 1.67
CA VAL A 173 34.89 12.70 2.66
C VAL A 173 34.73 11.79 3.87
N SER A 174 34.88 12.37 5.07
CA SER A 174 34.51 11.71 6.32
C SER A 174 33.14 12.21 6.77
N LEU A 175 32.28 11.26 7.15
CA LEU A 175 30.91 11.55 7.63
C LEU A 175 30.69 10.86 8.98
N SER A 176 30.20 11.62 9.99
CA SER A 176 29.91 11.10 11.33
C SER A 176 28.47 10.62 11.45
N ILE A 177 28.25 9.42 11.95
CA ILE A 177 26.93 8.79 12.07
C ILE A 177 26.19 9.40 13.27
N VAL A 178 25.13 10.18 13.00
CA VAL A 178 24.26 10.77 14.03
C VAL A 178 22.89 10.08 14.15
N GLY A 179 22.58 9.18 13.23
CA GLY A 179 21.33 8.42 13.26
C GLY A 179 21.38 7.14 12.46
N ILE A 180 20.67 6.14 12.96
CA ILE A 180 20.51 4.85 12.32
C ILE A 180 19.00 4.58 12.16
N TYR A 181 18.55 4.41 10.91
CA TYR A 181 17.16 4.10 10.63
C TYR A 181 16.95 2.64 10.22
N LYS A 182 15.78 2.11 10.51
CA LYS A 182 15.37 0.77 10.10
C LYS A 182 14.21 0.86 9.11
N ASN A 183 14.38 0.22 7.96
CA ASN A 183 13.32 0.06 6.99
C ASN A 183 12.29 -0.93 7.53
N LYS A 184 11.03 -0.59 7.43
CA LYS A 184 10.00 -1.62 7.49
C LYS A 184 9.99 -2.31 6.13
N VAL A 185 9.95 -3.64 6.16
CA VAL A 185 9.70 -4.42 4.95
C VAL A 185 8.26 -4.13 4.52
N GLY A 186 8.07 -3.35 3.47
CA GLY A 186 6.79 -2.97 2.90
C GLY A 186 6.86 -2.94 1.38
N LEU A 187 5.71 -2.80 0.73
CA LEU A 187 5.60 -2.78 -0.74
C LEU A 187 6.49 -1.71 -1.40
N LEU A 188 6.71 -0.60 -0.69
CA LEU A 188 7.54 0.53 -1.16
C LEU A 188 9.01 0.41 -0.73
N SER A 189 9.32 -0.39 0.28
CA SER A 189 10.68 -0.50 0.84
C SER A 189 11.68 -1.21 -0.09
N HIS A 190 11.17 -1.89 -1.12
CA HIS A 190 12.01 -2.58 -2.11
C HIS A 190 12.55 -1.65 -3.20
N LEU A 191 12.08 -0.41 -3.25
CA LEU A 191 12.42 0.54 -4.31
C LEU A 191 13.66 1.41 -3.99
N LYS A 192 14.16 1.39 -2.75
CA LYS A 192 15.32 2.20 -2.36
C LYS A 192 16.45 1.33 -1.82
N PRO A 193 17.67 1.51 -2.32
CA PRO A 193 18.83 0.73 -1.90
C PRO A 193 19.20 1.00 -0.43
N TYR A 194 19.57 -0.05 0.31
CA TYR A 194 20.06 0.04 1.69
C TYR A 194 21.36 0.83 1.82
N ASN A 195 22.04 1.09 0.70
CA ASN A 195 23.30 1.79 0.60
C ASN A 195 23.13 3.31 0.42
N THR A 196 21.93 3.85 0.68
CA THR A 196 21.69 5.28 0.71
C THR A 196 22.09 5.84 2.07
N ILE A 197 22.97 6.85 2.04
CA ILE A 197 23.45 7.61 3.20
C ILE A 197 22.84 9.01 3.10
N PHE A 198 22.06 9.39 4.10
CA PHE A 198 21.43 10.72 4.14
C PHE A 198 22.37 11.73 4.79
N ILE A 199 22.56 12.87 4.12
CA ILE A 199 23.38 13.99 4.57
C ILE A 199 22.61 15.32 4.45
N ALA A 200 23.13 16.41 4.97
CA ALA A 200 22.54 17.73 4.76
C ALA A 200 22.64 18.14 3.28
N LEU A 201 21.67 18.93 2.79
CA LEU A 201 21.66 19.41 1.40
C LEU A 201 22.93 20.19 1.07
N SER A 202 23.33 21.12 1.93
CA SER A 202 24.54 21.93 1.76
C SER A 202 25.81 21.07 1.62
N LYS A 203 25.91 19.97 2.38
CA LYS A 203 27.04 19.04 2.26
C LYS A 203 27.02 18.31 0.92
N ALA A 204 25.87 17.81 0.47
CA ALA A 204 25.75 17.17 -0.84
C ALA A 204 26.09 18.14 -1.98
N GLN A 205 25.61 19.38 -1.91
CA GLN A 205 25.95 20.44 -2.88
C GLN A 205 27.45 20.75 -2.91
N SER A 206 28.09 20.82 -1.74
CA SER A 206 29.55 21.04 -1.67
C SER A 206 30.34 19.90 -2.30
N LEU A 207 29.84 18.66 -2.23
CA LEU A 207 30.47 17.47 -2.83
C LEU A 207 30.20 17.33 -4.34
N SER A 208 29.17 17.98 -4.88
CA SER A 208 28.81 17.94 -6.31
C SER A 208 29.17 19.18 -7.10
N HIS A 209 29.84 20.20 -6.52
CA HIS A 209 30.12 21.49 -7.13
C HIS A 209 28.87 22.26 -7.64
N THR A 210 27.72 22.04 -7.04
CA THR A 210 26.44 22.53 -7.54
C THR A 210 25.68 23.36 -6.51
N GLU A 211 26.34 24.38 -5.92
CA GLU A 211 25.72 25.18 -4.84
C GLU A 211 24.42 25.88 -5.25
N GLN A 212 24.21 26.16 -6.54
CA GLN A 212 23.01 26.81 -7.04
C GLN A 212 22.02 25.88 -7.77
N THR A 213 22.36 24.61 -7.85
CA THR A 213 21.49 23.59 -8.47
C THR A 213 21.21 22.45 -7.53
N VAL A 214 20.18 21.66 -7.86
CA VAL A 214 19.77 20.45 -7.16
C VAL A 214 19.41 19.37 -8.18
N SER A 215 19.53 18.10 -7.80
CA SER A 215 19.17 16.97 -8.67
C SER A 215 17.66 16.88 -8.88
N SER A 216 16.88 17.12 -7.84
CA SER A 216 15.43 17.09 -7.90
C SER A 216 14.77 18.00 -6.86
N VAL A 217 13.50 18.32 -7.09
CA VAL A 217 12.66 19.06 -6.13
C VAL A 217 11.31 18.41 -6.02
N THR A 218 10.94 17.99 -4.81
CA THR A 218 9.60 17.44 -4.54
C THR A 218 8.70 18.52 -3.96
N TYR A 219 7.61 18.81 -4.65
CA TYR A 219 6.54 19.72 -4.21
C TYR A 219 5.43 18.93 -3.55
N TYR A 220 5.11 19.24 -2.30
CA TYR A 220 4.02 18.65 -1.55
C TYR A 220 2.78 19.53 -1.69
N LEU A 221 1.73 19.00 -2.31
CA LEU A 221 0.53 19.76 -2.61
C LEU A 221 -0.49 19.71 -1.46
N ASN A 222 -1.40 20.66 -1.43
CA ASN A 222 -2.53 20.63 -0.55
C ASN A 222 -3.43 19.42 -0.87
N LYS A 223 -4.03 18.77 0.15
CA LYS A 223 -4.87 17.56 0.01
C LYS A 223 -6.02 17.67 -0.99
N LYS A 224 -6.44 18.91 -1.33
CA LYS A 224 -7.53 19.18 -2.28
C LYS A 224 -7.03 19.47 -3.70
N SER A 225 -5.70 19.56 -3.89
CA SER A 225 -5.12 19.91 -5.18
C SER A 225 -4.98 18.66 -6.03
N ASN A 226 -5.35 18.80 -7.29
CA ASN A 226 -5.13 17.78 -8.30
C ASN A 226 -3.69 17.90 -8.81
N THR A 227 -2.92 16.82 -8.80
CA THR A 227 -1.54 16.76 -9.32
C THR A 227 -1.46 17.18 -10.78
N GLU A 228 -2.39 16.71 -11.63
CA GLU A 228 -2.47 17.15 -13.03
C GLU A 228 -2.73 18.66 -13.18
N GLY A 229 -3.60 19.20 -12.33
CA GLY A 229 -3.88 20.64 -12.31
C GLY A 229 -2.65 21.46 -11.93
N PHE A 230 -1.85 20.98 -10.99
CA PHE A 230 -0.57 21.58 -10.64
C PHE A 230 0.42 21.50 -11.79
N ILE A 231 0.59 20.33 -12.42
CA ILE A 231 1.50 20.14 -13.55
C ILE A 231 1.14 21.11 -14.70
N LYS A 232 -0.14 21.23 -15.07
CA LYS A 232 -0.59 22.18 -16.08
C LYS A 232 -0.29 23.65 -15.72
N LYS A 233 -0.42 24.03 -14.45
CA LYS A 233 -0.07 25.38 -13.99
C LYS A 233 1.44 25.60 -13.98
N ALA A 234 2.22 24.60 -13.59
CA ALA A 234 3.66 24.64 -13.55
C ALA A 234 4.24 24.82 -14.98
N GLN A 235 3.73 24.06 -15.95
CA GLN A 235 4.15 24.11 -17.36
C GLN A 235 3.88 25.46 -18.04
N ARG A 236 3.02 26.30 -17.46
CA ARG A 236 2.79 27.68 -17.94
C ARG A 236 3.83 28.68 -17.43
N LYS A 237 4.69 28.28 -16.50
CA LYS A 237 5.78 29.13 -16.02
C LYS A 237 6.89 29.19 -17.09
N PRO A 238 7.57 30.33 -17.21
CA PRO A 238 8.63 30.53 -18.22
C PRO A 238 9.92 29.80 -17.76
N LEU A 239 9.89 28.47 -17.82
CA LEU A 239 11.01 27.58 -17.52
C LEU A 239 11.39 26.81 -18.78
N ASP A 240 12.63 26.33 -18.85
CA ASP A 240 13.09 25.48 -19.96
C ASP A 240 12.59 24.04 -19.80
N TRP A 241 11.37 23.80 -20.25
CA TRP A 241 10.72 22.49 -20.18
C TRP A 241 11.32 21.42 -21.10
N ASN A 242 12.31 21.76 -21.94
CA ASN A 242 13.01 20.76 -22.75
C ASN A 242 13.92 19.88 -21.89
N HIS A 243 14.43 20.44 -20.78
CA HIS A 243 15.33 19.76 -19.84
C HIS A 243 14.69 19.44 -18.49
N LEU A 244 13.47 19.92 -18.25
CA LEU A 244 12.77 19.76 -16.99
C LEU A 244 11.59 18.79 -17.15
N GLN A 245 11.48 17.82 -16.26
CA GLN A 245 10.39 16.86 -16.22
C GLN A 245 9.64 16.93 -14.89
N LEU A 246 8.32 17.01 -14.96
CA LEU A 246 7.44 16.89 -13.79
C LEU A 246 6.83 15.47 -13.76
N THR A 247 7.09 14.76 -12.69
CA THR A 247 6.52 13.44 -12.42
C THR A 247 5.68 13.48 -11.16
N SER A 248 4.46 12.90 -11.21
CA SER A 248 3.65 12.72 -10.02
C SER A 248 3.96 11.38 -9.37
N ASN A 249 3.75 11.28 -8.05
CA ASN A 249 3.84 10.00 -7.36
C ASN A 249 2.62 9.09 -7.63
N ASP A 250 1.71 9.50 -8.51
CA ASP A 250 0.55 8.71 -8.93
C ASP A 250 0.96 7.36 -9.52
N ALA A 251 2.12 7.29 -10.20
CA ALA A 251 2.64 6.03 -10.72
C ALA A 251 2.96 5.03 -9.59
N GLN A 252 3.58 5.49 -8.50
CA GLN A 252 3.86 4.66 -7.32
C GLN A 252 2.56 4.28 -6.60
N TYR A 253 1.63 5.23 -6.48
CA TYR A 253 0.31 4.98 -5.93
C TYR A 253 -0.41 3.93 -6.76
N ASN A 254 -0.48 4.11 -8.07
CA ASN A 254 -1.14 3.19 -8.98
C ASN A 254 -0.51 1.79 -8.95
N ALA A 255 0.81 1.69 -8.92
CA ALA A 255 1.50 0.40 -8.78
C ALA A 255 1.13 -0.34 -7.49
N CYS A 256 0.95 0.39 -6.38
CA CYS A 256 0.62 -0.20 -5.08
C CYS A 256 -0.87 -0.48 -4.90
N VAL A 257 -1.73 0.29 -5.52
CA VAL A 257 -3.17 0.34 -5.20
C VAL A 257 -4.04 -0.25 -6.30
N SER A 258 -3.62 -0.20 -7.57
CA SER A 258 -4.40 -0.69 -8.72
C SER A 258 -4.87 -2.14 -8.56
N ILE A 259 -4.05 -2.99 -7.96
CA ILE A 259 -4.41 -4.40 -7.73
C ILE A 259 -5.60 -4.48 -6.76
N PHE A 260 -5.57 -3.70 -5.67
CA PHE A 260 -6.64 -3.69 -4.68
C PHE A 260 -7.91 -3.00 -5.21
N GLU A 261 -7.78 -1.97 -6.05
CA GLU A 261 -8.91 -1.33 -6.74
C GLU A 261 -9.56 -2.32 -7.71
N ASN A 262 -8.75 -3.04 -8.51
CA ASN A 262 -9.24 -4.07 -9.42
C ASN A 262 -9.97 -5.21 -8.67
N ILE A 263 -9.45 -5.65 -7.52
CA ILE A 263 -10.13 -6.62 -6.66
C ILE A 263 -11.49 -6.05 -6.20
N CYS A 264 -11.51 -4.81 -5.70
CA CYS A 264 -12.75 -4.17 -5.25
C CYS A 264 -13.78 -4.06 -6.39
N ASP A 265 -13.35 -3.72 -7.60
CA ASP A 265 -14.24 -3.58 -8.76
C ASP A 265 -14.82 -4.92 -9.21
N LYS A 266 -14.00 -5.96 -9.28
CA LYS A 266 -14.48 -7.33 -9.58
C LYS A 266 -15.46 -7.84 -8.54
N LEU A 267 -15.25 -7.50 -7.27
CA LEU A 267 -16.12 -7.94 -6.17
C LEU A 267 -17.43 -7.15 -6.05
N LYS A 268 -17.67 -6.09 -6.85
CA LYS A 268 -18.93 -5.32 -6.78
C LYS A 268 -20.13 -6.15 -7.20
N MET A 269 -20.00 -6.92 -8.26
CA MET A 269 -21.11 -7.65 -8.87
C MET A 269 -21.25 -9.09 -8.36
N ILE A 270 -20.19 -9.68 -7.83
CA ILE A 270 -20.19 -11.09 -7.41
C ILE A 270 -21.26 -11.41 -6.35
N PRO A 271 -21.44 -10.63 -5.27
CA PRO A 271 -22.48 -10.90 -4.28
C PRO A 271 -23.89 -10.87 -4.88
N LEU A 272 -24.16 -9.96 -5.81
CA LEU A 272 -25.46 -9.83 -6.48
C LEU A 272 -25.73 -11.05 -7.37
N ILE A 273 -24.76 -11.46 -8.17
CA ILE A 273 -24.88 -12.64 -9.04
C ILE A 273 -25.15 -13.90 -8.20
N ILE A 274 -24.41 -14.07 -7.12
CA ILE A 274 -24.57 -15.21 -6.22
C ILE A 274 -25.94 -15.21 -5.53
N LEU A 275 -26.44 -14.05 -5.12
CA LEU A 275 -27.79 -13.91 -4.58
C LEU A 275 -28.84 -14.35 -5.61
N ILE A 276 -28.75 -13.92 -6.85
CA ILE A 276 -29.67 -14.30 -7.91
C ILE A 276 -29.64 -15.82 -8.12
N ILE A 277 -28.46 -16.40 -8.26
CA ILE A 277 -28.30 -17.85 -8.45
C ILE A 277 -28.87 -18.62 -7.25
N SER A 278 -28.55 -18.18 -6.02
CA SER A 278 -29.05 -18.83 -4.81
C SER A 278 -30.56 -18.73 -4.67
N SER A 279 -31.19 -17.58 -5.05
CA SER A 279 -32.63 -17.41 -5.07
C SER A 279 -33.30 -18.41 -6.01
N LEU A 280 -32.74 -18.64 -7.20
CA LEU A 280 -33.27 -19.66 -8.13
C LEU A 280 -33.21 -21.08 -7.52
N PHE A 281 -32.09 -21.43 -6.87
CA PHE A 281 -31.98 -22.72 -6.19
C PHE A 281 -32.93 -22.83 -5.00
N LEU A 282 -33.10 -21.76 -4.22
CA LEU A 282 -34.03 -21.71 -3.10
C LEU A 282 -35.50 -21.94 -3.59
N ILE A 283 -35.89 -21.31 -4.70
CA ILE A 283 -37.20 -21.53 -5.31
C ILE A 283 -37.41 -23.01 -5.62
N LEU A 284 -36.45 -23.67 -6.28
CA LEU A 284 -36.53 -25.07 -6.65
C LEU A 284 -36.61 -26.01 -5.45
N ILE A 285 -35.82 -25.77 -4.40
CA ILE A 285 -35.81 -26.59 -3.20
C ILE A 285 -37.06 -26.35 -2.39
N CYS A 286 -37.47 -25.11 -2.20
CA CYS A 286 -38.69 -24.76 -1.47
C CYS A 286 -39.91 -25.33 -2.14
N HIS A 287 -39.98 -25.37 -3.48
CA HIS A 287 -41.07 -26.02 -4.20
C HIS A 287 -41.26 -27.49 -3.82
N LYS A 288 -40.16 -28.21 -3.43
CA LYS A 288 -40.22 -29.62 -3.00
C LYS A 288 -40.46 -29.81 -1.51
N LEU A 289 -40.02 -28.85 -0.67
CA LEU A 289 -40.06 -28.94 0.80
C LEU A 289 -41.44 -28.62 1.40
N PHE A 290 -42.27 -27.81 0.71
CA PHE A 290 -43.45 -27.19 1.33
C PHE A 290 -44.73 -28.05 1.35
N LYS A 291 -44.62 -29.39 1.32
CA LYS A 291 -45.72 -30.24 1.77
C LYS A 291 -45.89 -30.25 3.29
N THR A 292 -44.89 -29.84 4.05
CA THR A 292 -44.88 -29.89 5.54
C THR A 292 -44.38 -28.57 6.13
N HIS A 293 -45.25 -27.92 6.91
CA HIS A 293 -45.08 -26.59 7.49
C HIS A 293 -44.09 -26.57 8.70
N ASN A 294 -42.79 -26.31 8.47
CA ASN A 294 -41.84 -26.09 9.57
C ASN A 294 -40.97 -24.88 9.32
N LEU A 295 -41.55 -23.66 9.33
CA LEU A 295 -40.80 -22.39 9.26
C LEU A 295 -39.72 -22.27 10.33
N SER A 296 -39.96 -22.82 11.51
CA SER A 296 -38.95 -22.86 12.57
C SER A 296 -37.70 -23.66 12.21
N LYS A 297 -37.81 -24.76 11.48
CA LYS A 297 -36.68 -25.55 11.01
C LYS A 297 -35.86 -24.75 9.96
N ILE A 298 -36.54 -24.01 9.08
CA ILE A 298 -35.86 -23.15 8.10
C ILE A 298 -35.08 -22.05 8.81
N LEU A 299 -35.71 -21.38 9.77
CA LEU A 299 -35.04 -20.36 10.57
C LEU A 299 -33.76 -20.89 11.26
N ILE A 300 -33.88 -22.08 11.88
CA ILE A 300 -32.74 -22.72 12.53
C ILE A 300 -31.60 -22.98 11.51
N ILE A 301 -31.94 -23.46 10.31
CA ILE A 301 -30.93 -23.67 9.24
C ILE A 301 -30.23 -22.37 8.88
N PHE A 302 -30.94 -21.27 8.71
CA PHE A 302 -30.35 -19.96 8.40
C PHE A 302 -29.46 -19.48 9.54
N MET A 303 -29.89 -19.61 10.79
CA MET A 303 -29.10 -19.22 11.95
C MET A 303 -27.81 -20.04 12.09
N ILE A 304 -27.87 -21.37 11.91
CA ILE A 304 -26.69 -22.22 11.95
C ILE A 304 -25.76 -21.89 10.78
N SER A 305 -26.27 -21.73 9.56
CA SER A 305 -25.46 -21.39 8.37
C SER A 305 -24.76 -20.04 8.56
N PHE A 306 -25.47 -19.04 9.09
CA PHE A 306 -24.92 -17.72 9.39
C PHE A 306 -23.78 -17.84 10.43
N THR A 307 -24.00 -18.58 11.51
CA THR A 307 -23.00 -18.78 12.55
C THR A 307 -21.73 -19.45 12.01
N ILE A 308 -21.88 -20.54 11.23
CA ILE A 308 -20.75 -21.20 10.57
C ILE A 308 -20.00 -20.23 9.67
N SER A 309 -20.73 -19.45 8.86
CA SER A 309 -20.13 -18.48 7.94
C SER A 309 -19.38 -17.37 8.69
N CYS A 310 -19.84 -16.95 9.85
CA CYS A 310 -19.12 -16.00 10.69
C CYS A 310 -17.74 -16.53 11.13
N PHE A 311 -17.61 -17.81 11.43
CA PHE A 311 -16.32 -18.38 11.83
C PHE A 311 -15.40 -18.70 10.66
N THR A 312 -15.92 -19.13 9.52
CA THR A 312 -15.12 -19.63 8.39
C THR A 312 -14.72 -18.55 7.40
N SER A 313 -15.59 -17.57 7.13
CA SER A 313 -15.35 -16.55 6.09
C SER A 313 -14.12 -15.67 6.31
N PRO A 314 -13.74 -15.25 7.53
CA PRO A 314 -12.52 -14.46 7.71
C PRO A 314 -11.25 -15.22 7.30
N SER A 315 -11.18 -16.50 7.63
CA SER A 315 -10.03 -17.37 7.28
C SER A 315 -9.97 -17.64 5.78
N LEU A 316 -11.10 -17.93 5.15
CA LEU A 316 -11.22 -18.10 3.70
C LEU A 316 -10.85 -16.83 2.96
N SER A 317 -11.33 -15.66 3.40
CA SER A 317 -11.00 -14.37 2.81
C SER A 317 -9.51 -14.10 2.81
N LYS A 318 -8.85 -14.38 3.93
CA LYS A 318 -7.41 -14.19 4.09
C LYS A 318 -6.62 -15.13 3.18
N TYR A 319 -7.05 -16.38 3.07
CA TYR A 319 -6.43 -17.36 2.18
C TYR A 319 -6.57 -16.91 0.72
N THR A 320 -7.78 -16.52 0.28
CA THR A 320 -8.05 -16.09 -1.09
C THR A 320 -7.25 -14.84 -1.47
N ILE A 321 -7.19 -13.81 -0.60
CA ILE A 321 -6.37 -12.62 -0.86
C ILE A 321 -4.90 -13.01 -1.01
N ASN A 322 -4.36 -13.83 -0.11
CA ASN A 322 -2.95 -14.21 -0.16
C ASN A 322 -2.61 -14.99 -1.44
N THR A 323 -3.47 -15.92 -1.84
CA THR A 323 -3.29 -16.69 -3.08
C THR A 323 -3.36 -15.77 -4.30
N TYR A 324 -4.30 -14.84 -4.35
CA TYR A 324 -4.40 -13.89 -5.45
C TYR A 324 -3.17 -12.99 -5.55
N LEU A 325 -2.69 -12.46 -4.42
CA LEU A 325 -1.50 -11.59 -4.39
C LEU A 325 -0.22 -12.35 -4.78
N SER A 326 -0.09 -13.62 -4.37
CA SER A 326 1.05 -14.45 -4.76
C SER A 326 1.08 -14.78 -6.27
N GLN A 327 -0.09 -14.94 -6.88
CA GLN A 327 -0.20 -15.19 -8.32
C GLN A 327 0.13 -13.97 -9.19
N HIS A 328 0.04 -12.76 -8.63
CA HIS A 328 0.31 -11.50 -9.34
C HIS A 328 1.67 -10.90 -8.97
N ASP A 329 2.61 -11.72 -8.47
CA ASP A 329 3.97 -11.32 -8.07
C ASP A 329 4.01 -10.10 -7.12
N VAL A 330 2.94 -9.89 -6.38
CA VAL A 330 2.91 -8.88 -5.33
C VAL A 330 3.58 -9.46 -4.10
N ASN A 331 4.90 -9.33 -4.01
CA ASN A 331 5.68 -9.71 -2.84
C ASN A 331 5.36 -8.83 -1.64
N MET A 332 4.13 -8.93 -1.13
CA MET A 332 3.82 -8.43 0.21
C MET A 332 4.50 -9.36 1.22
N SER A 333 5.29 -8.80 2.12
CA SER A 333 5.85 -9.60 3.21
C SER A 333 4.71 -10.31 3.95
N GLN A 334 4.93 -11.55 4.41
CA GLN A 334 3.95 -12.29 5.23
C GLN A 334 3.43 -11.46 6.42
N LYS A 335 4.22 -10.47 6.88
CA LYS A 335 3.86 -9.55 7.94
C LYS A 335 2.86 -8.48 7.50
N GLU A 336 2.81 -8.12 6.23
CA GLU A 336 1.85 -7.15 5.68
C GLU A 336 0.53 -7.80 5.25
N THR A 337 0.59 -8.99 4.66
CA THR A 337 -0.61 -9.79 4.40
C THR A 337 -1.32 -10.16 5.71
N ARG A 338 -0.58 -10.39 6.82
CA ARG A 338 -1.17 -10.55 8.16
C ARG A 338 -1.84 -9.28 8.69
N LYS A 339 -1.57 -8.11 8.11
CA LYS A 339 -2.17 -6.82 8.50
C LYS A 339 -3.43 -6.45 7.70
N ILE A 340 -3.76 -7.20 6.65
CA ILE A 340 -5.09 -7.12 6.05
C ILE A 340 -6.05 -7.66 7.11
N LYS A 341 -6.63 -6.74 7.87
CA LYS A 341 -7.53 -7.10 8.96
C LYS A 341 -8.85 -7.60 8.37
N THR A 342 -9.07 -8.89 8.45
CA THR A 342 -10.39 -9.51 8.25
C THR A 342 -11.16 -9.51 9.59
N THR A 343 -11.29 -8.32 10.19
CA THR A 343 -12.01 -8.16 11.46
C THR A 343 -13.44 -7.71 11.20
N TYR A 344 -14.36 -8.22 12.00
CA TYR A 344 -15.73 -7.76 11.98
C TYR A 344 -15.80 -6.26 12.28
N THR A 345 -16.43 -5.52 11.38
CA THR A 345 -16.83 -4.14 11.65
C THR A 345 -18.35 -4.12 11.79
N PRO A 346 -18.92 -3.13 12.48
CA PRO A 346 -20.39 -2.97 12.56
C PRO A 346 -21.04 -2.99 11.17
N ARG A 347 -20.37 -2.45 10.16
CA ARG A 347 -20.87 -2.43 8.79
C ARG A 347 -20.98 -3.84 8.18
N ILE A 348 -19.95 -4.68 8.30
CA ILE A 348 -20.01 -6.07 7.80
C ILE A 348 -21.12 -6.85 8.51
N LEU A 349 -21.25 -6.67 9.82
CA LEU A 349 -22.29 -7.35 10.58
C LEU A 349 -23.68 -6.93 10.10
N ILE A 350 -23.94 -5.63 9.93
CA ILE A 350 -25.23 -5.12 9.44
C ILE A 350 -25.50 -5.62 8.02
N GLU A 351 -24.53 -5.50 7.11
CA GLU A 351 -24.67 -5.97 5.73
C GLU A 351 -24.93 -7.48 5.67
N SER A 352 -24.21 -8.30 6.46
CA SER A 352 -24.40 -9.74 6.48
C SER A 352 -25.73 -10.19 7.11
N ILE A 353 -26.15 -9.55 8.20
CA ILE A 353 -27.48 -9.81 8.80
C ILE A 353 -28.59 -9.40 7.83
N GLY A 354 -28.46 -8.23 7.18
CA GLY A 354 -29.44 -7.77 6.19
C GLY A 354 -29.61 -8.75 5.05
N ILE A 355 -28.52 -9.25 4.47
CA ILE A 355 -28.56 -10.23 3.37
C ILE A 355 -29.19 -11.54 3.84
N THR A 356 -28.81 -12.03 5.03
CA THR A 356 -29.40 -13.25 5.62
C THR A 356 -30.91 -13.10 5.79
N SER A 357 -31.35 -11.95 6.28
CA SER A 357 -32.77 -11.66 6.49
C SER A 357 -33.53 -11.61 5.17
N ILE A 358 -32.96 -11.02 4.12
CA ILE A 358 -33.58 -10.99 2.77
C ILE A 358 -33.74 -12.41 2.24
N MET A 359 -32.70 -13.23 2.28
CA MET A 359 -32.76 -14.63 1.83
C MET A 359 -33.78 -15.45 2.61
N TYR A 360 -33.88 -15.24 3.93
CA TYR A 360 -34.87 -15.88 4.77
C TYR A 360 -36.29 -15.45 4.37
N LEU A 361 -36.55 -14.15 4.20
CA LEU A 361 -37.83 -13.61 3.79
C LEU A 361 -38.25 -14.12 2.42
N GLU A 362 -37.35 -14.17 1.43
CA GLU A 362 -37.64 -14.79 0.12
C GLU A 362 -38.12 -16.24 0.29
N THR A 363 -37.39 -17.01 1.12
CA THR A 363 -37.71 -18.40 1.39
C THR A 363 -39.13 -18.54 2.01
N VAL A 364 -39.46 -17.65 2.95
CA VAL A 364 -40.76 -17.62 3.59
C VAL A 364 -41.89 -17.22 2.61
N ILE A 365 -41.65 -16.20 1.78
CA ILE A 365 -42.63 -15.73 0.77
C ILE A 365 -42.96 -16.83 -0.24
N ILE A 366 -41.93 -17.54 -0.72
CA ILE A 366 -42.12 -18.68 -1.64
C ILE A 366 -42.93 -19.77 -0.96
N ALA A 367 -42.65 -20.04 0.30
CA ALA A 367 -43.42 -20.96 1.13
C ALA A 367 -44.89 -20.59 1.21
N TYR A 368 -45.16 -19.32 1.49
CA TYR A 368 -46.51 -18.82 1.74
C TYR A 368 -47.37 -18.76 0.45
N LYS A 369 -46.79 -18.31 -0.69
CA LYS A 369 -47.51 -18.29 -1.98
C LYS A 369 -48.05 -19.66 -2.38
N LYS A 370 -47.28 -20.71 -2.10
CA LYS A 370 -47.75 -22.08 -2.42
C LYS A 370 -48.87 -22.58 -1.52
N LYS A 371 -48.97 -22.06 -0.29
CA LYS A 371 -50.08 -22.38 0.62
C LYS A 371 -51.41 -21.82 0.13
N ILE A 372 -51.35 -20.68 -0.58
CA ILE A 372 -52.57 -20.01 -1.11
C ILE A 372 -53.03 -20.64 -2.44
N SER A 373 -52.09 -21.27 -3.19
CA SER A 373 -52.37 -21.88 -4.50
C SER A 373 -52.67 -23.40 -4.46
N ALA A 374 -52.59 -24.01 -3.28
CA ALA A 374 -52.94 -25.42 -3.01
C ALA A 374 -54.22 -25.51 -2.20
#